data_63e7ab4c38dab37e6fe92c48355330a2
#
_entry.id   63e7ab4c38dab37e6fe92c48355330a2
#
_cell.length_a   1.000
_cell.length_b   1.000
_cell.length_c   1.000
_cell.angle_alpha   90.00
_cell.angle_beta   90.00
_cell.angle_gamma   90.00
#
_symmetry.space_group_name_H-M   'P 1'
#
loop_
_entity.id
_entity.type
_entity.pdbx_description
1 polymer ?
#
loop_
_entity_poly.entity_id
_entity_poly.type
_entity_poly.pdbx_seq_one_letter_code
_entity_poly.pdbx_strand_id
1 'polypeptide(L)'
;MLVIASVVLAMILWGITFVVFKYANLSFDPIAIVFIRLFISVPFLFGFALISGRMMKIRKGDFKYFFIMAFFEPFIYFLGEAFGLSMVSSTMGAVIIAIIPLLVPVAAYFLIKERLSVMNIIGLIISFGGVLMVIMASEGQFSGNAKGILLMFIAVLAAVGYTIMAKKLVHTYNGIIITAWQSTLGALLFLPLFMIFEFREVLHLTVQPESWYAVLYLGIFGSGVCFILFTAGIRELGASKANVYANLVPVVTAIVSYFMLDEA
;
A
#
# COMPACT_ATOMS: atom_id res chain seq x y z
N MET A 1 -0.64 -17.69 -15.55
CA MET A 1 0.72 -17.55 -15.04
C MET A 1 1.17 -16.08 -14.96
N LEU A 2 1.06 -15.26 -16.01
CA LEU A 2 1.49 -13.84 -16.02
C LEU A 2 0.86 -13.00 -14.91
N VAL A 3 -0.45 -13.14 -14.64
CA VAL A 3 -1.13 -12.37 -13.58
C VAL A 3 -0.60 -12.69 -12.18
N ILE A 4 -0.34 -13.97 -11.90
CA ILE A 4 0.25 -14.38 -10.62
C ILE A 4 1.65 -13.77 -10.47
N ALA A 5 2.48 -13.86 -11.50
CA ALA A 5 3.81 -13.25 -11.49
C ALA A 5 3.75 -11.73 -11.27
N SER A 6 2.76 -11.05 -11.88
CA SER A 6 2.53 -9.60 -11.67
C SER A 6 2.17 -9.29 -10.22
N VAL A 7 1.27 -10.07 -9.60
CA VAL A 7 0.90 -9.87 -8.19
C VAL A 7 2.08 -10.15 -7.26
N VAL A 8 2.83 -11.24 -7.50
CA VAL A 8 4.04 -11.56 -6.72
C VAL A 8 5.07 -10.42 -6.83
N LEU A 9 5.31 -9.90 -8.04
CA LEU A 9 6.19 -8.75 -8.23
C LEU A 9 5.70 -7.51 -7.45
N ALA A 10 4.39 -7.23 -7.46
CA ALA A 10 3.83 -6.14 -6.68
C ALA A 10 4.13 -6.31 -5.17
N MET A 11 3.98 -7.54 -4.63
CA MET A 11 4.24 -7.80 -3.21
C MET A 11 5.72 -7.67 -2.86
N ILE A 12 6.62 -8.09 -3.74
CA ILE A 12 8.07 -7.90 -3.56
C ILE A 12 8.39 -6.40 -3.53
N LEU A 13 7.91 -5.63 -4.51
CA LEU A 13 8.14 -4.19 -4.56
C LEU A 13 7.52 -3.48 -3.34
N TRP A 14 6.32 -3.87 -2.88
CA TRP A 14 5.71 -3.32 -1.66
C TRP A 14 6.49 -3.69 -0.40
N GLY A 15 6.99 -4.92 -0.30
CA GLY A 15 7.84 -5.32 0.84
C GLY A 15 9.07 -4.42 0.98
N ILE A 16 9.67 -4.01 -0.14
CA ILE A 16 10.79 -3.05 -0.15
C ILE A 16 10.35 -1.66 0.31
N THR A 17 9.10 -1.23 0.04
CA THR A 17 8.64 0.13 0.42
C THR A 17 8.68 0.38 1.92
N PHE A 18 8.52 -0.64 2.77
CA PHE A 18 8.60 -0.51 4.23
C PHE A 18 9.99 -0.08 4.70
N VAL A 19 11.01 -0.64 4.07
CA VAL A 19 12.42 -0.28 4.34
C VAL A 19 12.74 1.09 3.73
N VAL A 20 12.36 1.30 2.48
CA VAL A 20 12.58 2.57 1.77
C VAL A 20 11.89 3.75 2.46
N PHE A 21 10.74 3.52 3.11
CA PHE A 21 10.08 4.55 3.92
C PHE A 21 10.99 5.06 5.05
N LYS A 22 11.77 4.21 5.70
CA LYS A 22 12.71 4.64 6.74
C LYS A 22 13.77 5.60 6.21
N TYR A 23 14.29 5.37 5.00
CA TYR A 23 15.21 6.28 4.34
C TYR A 23 14.54 7.62 3.96
N ALA A 24 13.29 7.59 3.50
CA ALA A 24 12.54 8.81 3.26
C ALA A 24 12.35 9.61 4.57
N ASN A 25 12.08 8.91 5.68
CA ASN A 25 11.80 9.49 7.00
C ASN A 25 13.08 10.04 7.71
N LEU A 26 14.27 9.88 7.12
CA LEU A 26 15.49 10.55 7.59
C LEU A 26 15.42 12.07 7.40
N SER A 27 14.70 12.53 6.38
CA SER A 27 14.61 13.96 6.05
C SER A 27 13.18 14.48 6.02
N PHE A 28 12.21 13.67 5.66
CA PHE A 28 10.82 14.09 5.49
C PHE A 28 9.92 13.51 6.59
N ASP A 29 9.00 14.31 7.08
CA ASP A 29 7.94 13.83 7.96
C ASP A 29 6.88 12.99 7.20
N PRO A 30 6.11 12.16 7.91
CA PRO A 30 5.15 11.22 7.30
C PRO A 30 4.18 11.87 6.30
N ILE A 31 3.64 13.06 6.60
CA ILE A 31 2.70 13.76 5.69
C ILE A 31 3.43 14.21 4.42
N ALA A 32 4.65 14.76 4.55
CA ALA A 32 5.47 15.18 3.43
C ALA A 32 5.80 13.99 2.52
N ILE A 33 6.23 12.86 3.09
CA ILE A 33 6.52 11.63 2.33
C ILE A 33 5.30 11.21 1.50
N VAL A 34 4.12 11.14 2.13
CA VAL A 34 2.91 10.69 1.44
C VAL A 34 2.48 11.67 0.35
N PHE A 35 2.51 12.97 0.63
CA PHE A 35 2.15 13.97 -0.37
C PHE A 35 3.10 13.93 -1.57
N ILE A 36 4.43 13.94 -1.33
CA ILE A 36 5.45 13.95 -2.38
C ILE A 36 5.37 12.67 -3.24
N ARG A 37 5.24 11.48 -2.62
CA ARG A 37 5.12 10.21 -3.38
C ARG A 37 3.87 10.19 -4.26
N LEU A 38 2.74 10.71 -3.79
CA LEU A 38 1.52 10.81 -4.59
C LEU A 38 1.68 11.85 -5.71
N PHE A 39 2.28 13.00 -5.41
CA PHE A 39 2.57 14.05 -6.39
C PHE A 39 3.47 13.54 -7.53
N ILE A 40 4.47 12.71 -7.23
CA ILE A 40 5.33 12.06 -8.22
C ILE A 40 4.55 11.01 -9.02
N SER A 41 3.69 10.24 -8.36
CA SER A 41 2.93 9.16 -8.97
C SER A 41 1.94 9.67 -10.03
N VAL A 42 1.31 10.82 -9.82
CA VAL A 42 0.30 11.39 -10.74
C VAL A 42 0.84 11.61 -12.15
N PRO A 43 1.88 12.43 -12.39
CA PRO A 43 2.42 12.64 -13.73
C PRO A 43 2.99 11.37 -14.35
N PHE A 44 3.61 10.49 -13.55
CA PHE A 44 4.09 9.20 -14.00
C PHE A 44 2.95 8.34 -14.56
N LEU A 45 1.84 8.21 -13.85
CA LEU A 45 0.72 7.35 -14.22
C LEU A 45 -0.06 7.92 -15.42
N PHE A 46 -0.34 9.23 -15.45
CA PHE A 46 -1.00 9.84 -16.60
C PHE A 46 -0.10 9.85 -17.84
N GLY A 47 1.20 10.11 -17.67
CA GLY A 47 2.17 10.00 -18.75
C GLY A 47 2.22 8.59 -19.33
N PHE A 48 2.27 7.57 -18.46
CA PHE A 48 2.23 6.17 -18.88
C PHE A 48 0.90 5.80 -19.55
N ALA A 49 -0.24 6.31 -19.06
CA ALA A 49 -1.55 6.10 -19.68
C ALA A 49 -1.63 6.72 -21.08
N LEU A 50 -1.06 7.90 -21.28
CA LEU A 50 -1.01 8.59 -22.58
C LEU A 50 -0.13 7.82 -23.57
N ILE A 51 1.11 7.50 -23.20
CA ILE A 51 2.08 6.81 -24.05
C ILE A 51 1.58 5.41 -24.45
N SER A 52 0.94 4.69 -23.51
CA SER A 52 0.39 3.35 -23.76
C SER A 52 -0.97 3.35 -24.48
N GLY A 53 -1.55 4.52 -24.80
CA GLY A 53 -2.88 4.61 -25.42
C GLY A 53 -4.03 4.10 -24.54
N ARG A 54 -3.82 4.05 -23.22
CA ARG A 54 -4.78 3.47 -22.25
C ARG A 54 -5.58 4.52 -21.46
N MET A 55 -5.62 5.76 -21.94
CA MET A 55 -6.45 6.80 -21.33
C MET A 55 -7.93 6.46 -21.42
N MET A 56 -8.65 6.62 -20.29
CA MET A 56 -10.10 6.41 -20.21
C MET A 56 -10.75 7.55 -19.44
N LYS A 57 -11.93 7.99 -19.89
CA LYS A 57 -12.74 8.96 -19.16
C LYS A 57 -13.55 8.26 -18.06
N ILE A 58 -13.55 8.83 -16.85
CA ILE A 58 -14.42 8.35 -15.77
C ILE A 58 -15.85 8.80 -16.04
N ARG A 59 -16.81 7.88 -15.88
CA ARG A 59 -18.23 8.18 -15.92
C ARG A 59 -18.62 9.01 -14.68
N LYS A 60 -19.44 10.04 -14.83
CA LYS A 60 -19.86 10.92 -13.72
C LYS A 60 -20.43 10.14 -12.51
N GLY A 61 -21.18 9.07 -12.77
CA GLY A 61 -21.77 8.22 -11.71
C GLY A 61 -20.75 7.38 -10.92
N ASP A 62 -19.56 7.11 -11.50
CA ASP A 62 -18.54 6.26 -10.88
C ASP A 62 -17.55 7.07 -10.04
N PHE A 63 -17.53 8.40 -10.18
CA PHE A 63 -16.59 9.27 -9.45
C PHE A 63 -16.67 9.09 -7.93
N LYS A 64 -17.85 8.85 -7.39
CA LYS A 64 -18.05 8.54 -5.96
C LYS A 64 -17.28 7.30 -5.50
N TYR A 65 -17.16 6.26 -6.36
CA TYR A 65 -16.44 5.04 -6.02
C TYR A 65 -14.92 5.28 -6.03
N PHE A 66 -14.43 6.09 -6.97
CA PHE A 66 -13.03 6.55 -6.97
C PHE A 66 -12.71 7.36 -5.73
N PHE A 67 -13.61 8.29 -5.33
CA PHE A 67 -13.41 9.11 -4.14
C PHE A 67 -13.40 8.25 -2.86
N ILE A 68 -14.37 7.34 -2.69
CA ILE A 68 -14.42 6.43 -1.54
C ILE A 68 -13.18 5.52 -1.51
N MET A 69 -12.77 5.00 -2.67
CA MET A 69 -11.55 4.20 -2.79
C MET A 69 -10.31 4.98 -2.35
N ALA A 70 -10.13 6.22 -2.86
CA ALA A 70 -9.00 7.07 -2.50
C ALA A 70 -9.06 7.55 -1.04
N PHE A 71 -10.24 7.70 -0.46
CA PHE A 71 -10.41 8.01 0.95
C PHE A 71 -9.94 6.87 1.85
N PHE A 72 -10.25 5.61 1.50
CA PHE A 72 -9.68 4.46 2.19
C PHE A 72 -8.19 4.36 1.93
N GLU A 73 -7.77 4.36 0.68
CA GLU A 73 -6.38 4.28 0.27
C GLU A 73 -6.18 5.10 -1.02
N PRO A 74 -5.37 6.15 -0.94
CA PRO A 74 -4.25 6.36 -0.03
C PRO A 74 -4.54 7.14 1.26
N PHE A 75 -5.71 7.79 1.47
CA PHE A 75 -5.81 8.77 2.53
C PHE A 75 -5.70 8.14 3.94
N ILE A 76 -6.67 7.34 4.38
CA ILE A 76 -6.63 6.73 5.72
C ILE A 76 -5.47 5.74 5.84
N TYR A 77 -5.27 4.92 4.81
CA TYR A 77 -4.21 3.91 4.81
C TYR A 77 -2.83 4.55 5.02
N PHE A 78 -2.44 5.51 4.17
CA PHE A 78 -1.11 6.11 4.28
C PHE A 78 -0.94 6.99 5.52
N LEU A 79 -2.01 7.61 6.05
CA LEU A 79 -1.92 8.24 7.37
C LEU A 79 -1.57 7.20 8.44
N GLY A 80 -2.30 6.10 8.47
CA GLY A 80 -2.04 5.02 9.44
C GLY A 80 -0.66 4.38 9.26
N GLU A 81 -0.31 4.03 8.01
CA GLU A 81 0.97 3.40 7.68
C GLU A 81 2.16 4.33 7.94
N ALA A 82 2.15 5.56 7.44
CA ALA A 82 3.29 6.45 7.54
C ALA A 82 3.59 6.87 8.99
N PHE A 83 2.58 7.28 9.75
CA PHE A 83 2.74 7.54 11.17
C PHE A 83 2.99 6.27 11.99
N GLY A 84 2.39 5.14 11.60
CA GLY A 84 2.67 3.86 12.23
C GLY A 84 4.12 3.45 12.05
N LEU A 85 4.63 3.44 10.81
CA LEU A 85 6.01 3.06 10.48
C LEU A 85 7.06 4.02 11.06
N SER A 86 6.72 5.28 11.33
CA SER A 86 7.64 6.17 12.04
C SER A 86 7.84 5.76 13.52
N MET A 87 6.92 4.95 14.07
CA MET A 87 6.89 4.55 15.48
C MET A 87 7.19 3.05 15.72
N VAL A 88 7.19 2.22 14.68
CA VAL A 88 7.51 0.79 14.75
C VAL A 88 8.59 0.42 13.75
N SER A 89 9.18 -0.79 13.88
CA SER A 89 10.14 -1.31 12.89
C SER A 89 9.44 -1.63 11.55
N SER A 90 10.21 -1.68 10.46
CA SER A 90 9.71 -2.04 9.14
C SER A 90 9.10 -3.43 9.15
N THR A 91 9.78 -4.38 9.82
CA THR A 91 9.31 -5.77 9.98
C THR A 91 8.00 -5.84 10.73
N MET A 92 7.87 -5.13 11.87
CA MET A 92 6.62 -5.07 12.66
C MET A 92 5.48 -4.50 11.80
N GLY A 93 5.71 -3.42 11.08
CA GLY A 93 4.71 -2.81 10.19
C GLY A 93 4.22 -3.81 9.15
N ALA A 94 5.13 -4.50 8.45
CA ALA A 94 4.79 -5.48 7.43
C ALA A 94 4.03 -6.69 7.99
N VAL A 95 4.37 -7.13 9.22
CA VAL A 95 3.66 -8.21 9.92
C VAL A 95 2.21 -7.82 10.23
N ILE A 96 1.98 -6.58 10.69
CA ILE A 96 0.60 -6.11 10.96
C ILE A 96 -0.20 -6.05 9.64
N ILE A 97 0.40 -5.57 8.56
CA ILE A 97 -0.24 -5.51 7.23
C ILE A 97 -0.60 -6.91 6.70
N ALA A 98 0.13 -7.96 7.08
CA ALA A 98 -0.21 -9.35 6.73
C ALA A 98 -1.55 -9.86 7.33
N ILE A 99 -2.22 -9.06 8.16
CA ILE A 99 -3.58 -9.34 8.62
C ILE A 99 -4.62 -9.02 7.53
N ILE A 100 -4.32 -8.15 6.56
CA ILE A 100 -5.22 -7.79 5.45
C ILE A 100 -5.79 -9.03 4.73
N PRO A 101 -4.98 -10.02 4.32
CA PRO A 101 -5.47 -11.24 3.67
C PRO A 101 -6.51 -12.04 4.45
N LEU A 102 -6.53 -11.91 5.78
CA LEU A 102 -7.55 -12.56 6.61
C LEU A 102 -8.87 -11.79 6.61
N LEU A 103 -8.81 -10.45 6.63
CA LEU A 103 -9.99 -9.60 6.73
C LEU A 103 -10.67 -9.38 5.38
N VAL A 104 -9.91 -9.28 4.29
CA VAL A 104 -10.48 -9.06 2.93
C VAL A 104 -11.47 -10.13 2.53
N PRO A 105 -11.21 -11.44 2.68
CA PRO A 105 -12.18 -12.48 2.35
C PRO A 105 -13.46 -12.39 3.16
N VAL A 106 -13.37 -12.07 4.45
CA VAL A 106 -14.53 -11.88 5.32
C VAL A 106 -15.37 -10.70 4.82
N ALA A 107 -14.74 -9.56 4.56
CA ALA A 107 -15.41 -8.38 4.02
C ALA A 107 -15.99 -8.65 2.62
N ALA A 108 -15.26 -9.36 1.75
CA ALA A 108 -15.70 -9.70 0.40
C ALA A 108 -16.91 -10.63 0.41
N TYR A 109 -16.95 -11.60 1.33
CA TYR A 109 -18.11 -12.47 1.49
C TYR A 109 -19.38 -11.69 1.85
N PHE A 110 -19.32 -10.79 2.84
CA PHE A 110 -20.50 -10.04 3.28
C PHE A 110 -20.89 -8.89 2.33
N LEU A 111 -19.92 -8.15 1.77
CA LEU A 111 -20.18 -6.91 1.03
C LEU A 111 -20.36 -7.11 -0.48
N ILE A 112 -19.63 -8.06 -1.08
CA ILE A 112 -19.66 -8.31 -2.53
C ILE A 112 -19.98 -9.75 -2.88
N LYS A 113 -20.36 -10.58 -1.90
CA LYS A 113 -20.79 -11.99 -2.05
C LYS A 113 -19.74 -12.86 -2.77
N GLU A 114 -18.46 -12.53 -2.62
CA GLU A 114 -17.36 -13.35 -3.14
C GLU A 114 -17.21 -14.61 -2.28
N ARG A 115 -17.27 -15.80 -2.93
CA ARG A 115 -17.14 -17.08 -2.21
C ARG A 115 -15.68 -17.52 -2.18
N LEU A 116 -15.22 -17.95 -1.00
CA LEU A 116 -13.91 -18.58 -0.83
C LEU A 116 -14.03 -20.08 -1.05
N SER A 117 -13.03 -20.64 -1.74
CA SER A 117 -12.86 -22.10 -1.76
C SER A 117 -12.21 -22.54 -0.45
N VAL A 118 -12.44 -23.80 -0.04
CA VAL A 118 -11.79 -24.42 1.12
C VAL A 118 -10.27 -24.34 1.01
N MET A 119 -9.73 -24.51 -0.20
CA MET A 119 -8.28 -24.40 -0.45
C MET A 119 -7.74 -22.98 -0.17
N ASN A 120 -8.51 -21.94 -0.46
CA ASN A 120 -8.12 -20.56 -0.12
C ASN A 120 -8.09 -20.34 1.40
N ILE A 121 -9.06 -20.93 2.14
CA ILE A 121 -9.10 -20.84 3.61
C ILE A 121 -7.88 -21.56 4.21
N ILE A 122 -7.56 -22.75 3.74
CA ILE A 122 -6.37 -23.51 4.18
C ILE A 122 -5.09 -22.70 3.91
N GLY A 123 -4.95 -22.17 2.68
CA GLY A 123 -3.82 -21.31 2.32
C GLY A 123 -3.66 -20.08 3.21
N LEU A 124 -4.79 -19.43 3.57
CA LEU A 124 -4.79 -18.29 4.50
C LEU A 124 -4.31 -18.69 5.90
N ILE A 125 -4.80 -19.84 6.44
CA ILE A 125 -4.39 -20.33 7.76
C ILE A 125 -2.89 -20.65 7.79
N ILE A 126 -2.39 -21.35 6.76
CA ILE A 126 -0.96 -21.70 6.65
C ILE A 126 -0.11 -20.41 6.57
N SER A 127 -0.52 -19.48 5.73
CA SER A 127 0.19 -18.22 5.52
C SER A 127 0.22 -17.36 6.80
N PHE A 128 -0.90 -17.28 7.52
CA PHE A 128 -0.96 -16.58 8.80
C PHE A 128 -0.11 -17.28 9.88
N GLY A 129 -0.10 -18.62 9.90
CA GLY A 129 0.80 -19.40 10.75
C GLY A 129 2.27 -19.07 10.50
N GLY A 130 2.67 -18.91 9.24
CA GLY A 130 4.02 -18.45 8.87
C GLY A 130 4.34 -17.03 9.40
N VAL A 131 3.39 -16.10 9.30
CA VAL A 131 3.54 -14.75 9.86
C VAL A 131 3.70 -14.80 11.38
N LEU A 132 2.89 -15.61 12.09
CA LEU A 132 3.01 -15.80 13.53
C LEU A 132 4.38 -16.38 13.94
N MET A 133 4.93 -17.31 13.14
CA MET A 133 6.27 -17.85 13.39
C MET A 133 7.36 -16.77 13.29
N VAL A 134 7.26 -15.87 12.30
CA VAL A 134 8.18 -14.72 12.18
C VAL A 134 8.07 -13.82 13.41
N ILE A 135 6.83 -13.53 13.85
CA ILE A 135 6.58 -12.75 15.07
C ILE A 135 7.23 -13.42 16.30
N MET A 136 7.04 -14.72 16.46
CA MET A 136 7.57 -15.46 17.61
C MET A 136 9.08 -15.64 17.59
N ALA A 137 9.68 -15.71 16.39
CA ALA A 137 11.13 -15.83 16.23
C ALA A 137 11.89 -14.54 16.51
N SER A 138 11.24 -13.40 16.42
CA SER A 138 11.83 -12.09 16.75
C SER A 138 11.80 -11.83 18.27
N GLU A 139 12.48 -12.68 19.04
CA GLU A 139 12.56 -12.61 20.50
C GLU A 139 13.01 -11.21 20.98
N GLY A 140 12.11 -10.51 21.67
CA GLY A 140 12.43 -9.28 22.40
C GLY A 140 12.52 -7.99 21.59
N GLN A 141 12.40 -8.01 20.27
CA GLN A 141 12.43 -6.79 19.43
C GLN A 141 11.05 -6.18 19.16
N PHE A 142 9.99 -6.70 19.76
CA PHE A 142 8.65 -6.09 19.73
C PHE A 142 8.58 -4.82 20.61
N SER A 143 9.57 -3.94 20.53
CA SER A 143 9.51 -2.60 21.12
C SER A 143 8.68 -1.66 20.24
N GLY A 144 7.42 -2.04 19.98
CA GLY A 144 6.51 -1.20 19.22
C GLY A 144 5.78 -0.23 20.15
N ASN A 145 5.76 1.05 19.80
CA ASN A 145 4.86 2.00 20.44
C ASN A 145 3.41 1.58 20.18
N ALA A 146 2.61 1.39 21.22
CA ALA A 146 1.21 0.97 21.10
C ALA A 146 0.38 1.88 20.18
N LYS A 147 0.70 3.19 20.12
CA LYS A 147 0.09 4.14 19.17
C LYS A 147 0.45 3.80 17.73
N GLY A 148 1.71 3.44 17.46
CA GLY A 148 2.16 3.04 16.11
C GLY A 148 1.44 1.77 15.66
N ILE A 149 1.32 0.77 16.54
CA ILE A 149 0.58 -0.48 16.27
C ILE A 149 -0.90 -0.18 15.96
N LEU A 150 -1.55 0.67 16.75
CA LEU A 150 -2.95 1.07 16.50
C LEU A 150 -3.12 1.75 15.14
N LEU A 151 -2.20 2.65 14.75
CA LEU A 151 -2.23 3.32 13.46
C LEU A 151 -2.06 2.33 12.30
N MET A 152 -1.18 1.33 12.44
CA MET A 152 -1.05 0.26 11.45
C MET A 152 -2.33 -0.59 11.33
N PHE A 153 -3.04 -0.86 12.44
CA PHE A 153 -4.35 -1.53 12.39
C PHE A 153 -5.41 -0.68 11.66
N ILE A 154 -5.40 0.64 11.83
CA ILE A 154 -6.29 1.55 11.06
C ILE A 154 -5.96 1.44 9.58
N ALA A 155 -4.68 1.38 9.19
CA ALA A 155 -4.26 1.15 7.81
C ALA A 155 -4.79 -0.19 7.28
N VAL A 156 -4.70 -1.28 8.06
CA VAL A 156 -5.25 -2.60 7.69
C VAL A 156 -6.74 -2.50 7.35
N LEU A 157 -7.54 -1.86 8.21
CA LEU A 157 -8.98 -1.71 7.96
C LEU A 157 -9.27 -0.85 6.72
N ALA A 158 -8.47 0.18 6.49
CA ALA A 158 -8.57 1.01 5.30
C ALA A 158 -8.25 0.22 4.02
N ALA A 159 -7.19 -0.61 4.03
CA ALA A 159 -6.84 -1.47 2.89
C ALA A 159 -7.95 -2.47 2.53
N VAL A 160 -8.67 -2.99 3.54
CA VAL A 160 -9.86 -3.83 3.30
C VAL A 160 -10.93 -3.05 2.55
N GLY A 161 -11.26 -1.84 3.01
CA GLY A 161 -12.22 -0.95 2.34
C GLY A 161 -11.79 -0.59 0.91
N TYR A 162 -10.52 -0.26 0.71
CA TYR A 162 -9.93 -0.04 -0.61
C TYR A 162 -10.15 -1.24 -1.53
N THR A 163 -9.77 -2.44 -1.10
CA THR A 163 -9.86 -3.65 -1.92
C THR A 163 -11.28 -3.92 -2.39
N ILE A 164 -12.28 -3.72 -1.53
CA ILE A 164 -13.70 -3.89 -1.89
C ILE A 164 -14.14 -2.84 -2.92
N MET A 165 -13.68 -1.59 -2.80
CA MET A 165 -13.99 -0.54 -3.79
C MET A 165 -13.26 -0.76 -5.10
N ALA A 166 -11.98 -1.15 -5.06
CA ALA A 166 -11.19 -1.48 -6.24
C ALA A 166 -11.85 -2.60 -7.06
N LYS A 167 -12.39 -3.65 -6.39
CA LYS A 167 -13.11 -4.76 -7.05
C LYS A 167 -14.29 -4.29 -7.89
N LYS A 168 -14.98 -3.21 -7.50
CA LYS A 168 -16.07 -2.63 -8.30
C LYS A 168 -15.57 -1.93 -9.56
N LEU A 169 -14.39 -1.33 -9.53
CA LEU A 169 -13.85 -0.50 -10.60
C LEU A 169 -13.06 -1.28 -11.64
N VAL A 170 -12.36 -2.36 -11.24
CA VAL A 170 -11.45 -3.11 -12.11
C VAL A 170 -12.12 -3.78 -13.31
N HIS A 171 -13.43 -4.00 -13.29
CA HIS A 171 -14.18 -4.55 -14.42
C HIS A 171 -14.53 -3.49 -15.48
N THR A 172 -14.57 -2.21 -15.09
CA THR A 172 -14.96 -1.10 -15.98
C THR A 172 -13.73 -0.32 -16.47
N TYR A 173 -12.73 -0.15 -15.61
CA TYR A 173 -11.54 0.67 -15.88
C TYR A 173 -10.28 -0.19 -15.85
N ASN A 174 -9.26 0.23 -16.63
CA ASN A 174 -7.95 -0.39 -16.52
C ASN A 174 -7.20 0.05 -15.26
N GLY A 175 -6.26 -0.78 -14.80
CA GLY A 175 -5.51 -0.54 -13.55
C GLY A 175 -4.74 0.79 -13.55
N ILE A 176 -4.24 1.24 -14.72
CA ILE A 176 -3.49 2.51 -14.82
C ILE A 176 -4.39 3.69 -14.47
N ILE A 177 -5.61 3.74 -15.03
CA ILE A 177 -6.58 4.82 -14.77
C ILE A 177 -7.11 4.76 -13.33
N ILE A 178 -7.36 3.55 -12.81
CA ILE A 178 -7.76 3.39 -11.41
C ILE A 178 -6.69 3.99 -10.50
N THR A 179 -5.42 3.60 -10.68
CA THR A 179 -4.31 4.06 -9.85
C THR A 179 -4.01 5.56 -10.06
N ALA A 180 -4.10 6.07 -11.29
CA ALA A 180 -3.88 7.47 -11.58
C ALA A 180 -4.88 8.39 -10.85
N TRP A 181 -6.17 8.04 -10.89
CA TRP A 181 -7.20 8.80 -10.18
C TRP A 181 -7.15 8.59 -8.67
N GLN A 182 -6.81 7.39 -8.21
CA GLN A 182 -6.53 7.11 -6.80
C GLN A 182 -5.43 8.03 -6.26
N SER A 183 -4.29 8.09 -6.95
CA SER A 183 -3.17 8.97 -6.56
C SER A 183 -3.54 10.45 -6.64
N THR A 184 -4.30 10.87 -7.66
CA THR A 184 -4.75 12.25 -7.82
C THR A 184 -5.66 12.69 -6.67
N LEU A 185 -6.69 11.90 -6.39
CA LEU A 185 -7.63 12.19 -5.29
C LEU A 185 -6.92 12.12 -3.93
N GLY A 186 -6.00 11.16 -3.77
CA GLY A 186 -5.16 11.09 -2.59
C GLY A 186 -4.27 12.32 -2.41
N ALA A 187 -3.59 12.77 -3.46
CA ALA A 187 -2.79 14.00 -3.41
C ALA A 187 -3.65 15.23 -3.06
N LEU A 188 -4.86 15.32 -3.60
CA LEU A 188 -5.81 16.39 -3.25
C LEU A 188 -6.27 16.33 -1.79
N LEU A 189 -6.46 15.13 -1.23
CA LEU A 189 -6.82 14.97 0.18
C LEU A 189 -5.63 15.27 1.12
N PHE A 190 -4.39 14.95 0.70
CA PHE A 190 -3.19 15.27 1.47
C PHE A 190 -2.72 16.72 1.31
N LEU A 191 -3.09 17.41 0.22
CA LEU A 191 -2.66 18.78 -0.04
C LEU A 191 -2.93 19.75 1.13
N PRO A 192 -4.14 19.83 1.72
CA PRO A 192 -4.37 20.72 2.86
C PRO A 192 -3.51 20.34 4.07
N LEU A 193 -3.31 19.06 4.36
CA LEU A 193 -2.44 18.63 5.47
C LEU A 193 -0.99 19.02 5.22
N PHE A 194 -0.48 18.79 4.00
CA PHE A 194 0.86 19.19 3.62
C PHE A 194 1.05 20.71 3.71
N MET A 195 0.12 21.52 3.21
CA MET A 195 0.21 22.98 3.23
C MET A 195 0.17 23.55 4.65
N ILE A 196 -0.58 22.94 5.57
CA ILE A 196 -0.72 23.40 6.95
C ILE A 196 0.48 23.00 7.79
N PHE A 197 0.94 21.74 7.67
CA PHE A 197 1.90 21.17 8.62
C PHE A 197 3.33 21.13 8.09
N GLU A 198 3.55 20.91 6.77
CA GLU A 198 4.86 20.54 6.23
C GLU A 198 5.46 21.57 5.27
N PHE A 199 4.62 22.39 4.61
CA PHE A 199 5.06 23.22 3.49
C PHE A 199 6.22 24.14 3.84
N ARG A 200 6.16 24.80 5.01
CA ARG A 200 7.21 25.71 5.46
C ARG A 200 8.50 24.98 5.81
N GLU A 201 8.40 23.82 6.43
CA GLU A 201 9.54 23.02 6.85
C GLU A 201 10.28 22.47 5.64
N VAL A 202 9.57 21.90 4.68
CA VAL A 202 10.15 21.34 3.45
C VAL A 202 10.89 22.38 2.61
N LEU A 203 10.44 23.65 2.60
CA LEU A 203 11.15 24.73 1.87
C LEU A 203 12.54 25.06 2.42
N HIS A 204 12.78 24.80 3.71
CA HIS A 204 14.04 25.12 4.39
C HIS A 204 14.88 23.87 4.72
N LEU A 205 14.36 22.68 4.37
CA LEU A 205 14.97 21.42 4.72
C LEU A 205 16.20 21.12 3.85
N THR A 206 17.31 20.75 4.48
CA THR A 206 18.43 20.15 3.77
C THR A 206 18.18 18.65 3.65
N VAL A 207 17.70 18.23 2.48
CA VAL A 207 17.31 16.86 2.23
C VAL A 207 18.50 16.00 1.84
N GLN A 208 18.66 14.87 2.51
CA GLN A 208 19.68 13.86 2.16
C GLN A 208 19.36 13.23 0.80
N PRO A 209 20.37 12.95 -0.05
CA PRO A 209 20.16 12.31 -1.36
C PRO A 209 19.38 11.01 -1.27
N GLU A 210 19.63 10.20 -0.23
CA GLU A 210 18.95 8.92 0.02
C GLU A 210 17.45 9.10 0.20
N SER A 211 17.04 10.17 0.88
CA SER A 211 15.62 10.48 1.09
C SER A 211 14.90 10.87 -0.21
N TRP A 212 15.60 11.56 -1.14
CA TRP A 212 15.06 11.84 -2.48
C TRP A 212 14.88 10.57 -3.31
N TYR A 213 15.88 9.69 -3.34
CA TYR A 213 15.74 8.39 -4.03
C TYR A 213 14.63 7.55 -3.42
N ALA A 214 14.50 7.60 -2.09
CA ALA A 214 13.45 6.89 -1.38
C ALA A 214 12.04 7.37 -1.78
N VAL A 215 11.77 8.68 -1.76
CA VAL A 215 10.44 9.19 -2.16
C VAL A 215 10.15 8.97 -3.64
N LEU A 216 11.17 9.01 -4.52
CA LEU A 216 11.04 8.65 -5.94
C LEU A 216 10.62 7.18 -6.10
N TYR A 217 11.28 6.27 -5.39
CA TYR A 217 10.91 4.85 -5.38
C TYR A 217 9.48 4.66 -4.87
N LEU A 218 9.13 5.28 -3.73
CA LEU A 218 7.79 5.21 -3.16
C LEU A 218 6.72 5.76 -4.11
N GLY A 219 7.01 6.83 -4.85
CA GLY A 219 6.09 7.42 -5.82
C GLY A 219 5.88 6.55 -7.06
N ILE A 220 6.97 6.13 -7.72
CA ILE A 220 6.90 5.39 -8.98
C ILE A 220 6.48 3.94 -8.74
N PHE A 221 7.20 3.23 -7.86
CA PHE A 221 6.94 1.81 -7.64
C PHE A 221 5.84 1.59 -6.61
N GLY A 222 5.95 2.16 -5.40
CA GLY A 222 5.00 1.94 -4.31
C GLY A 222 3.60 2.46 -4.60
N SER A 223 3.47 3.70 -5.09
CA SER A 223 2.17 4.33 -5.39
C SER A 223 1.72 4.17 -6.84
N GLY A 224 2.62 3.76 -7.75
CA GLY A 224 2.31 3.59 -9.18
C GLY A 224 2.25 2.12 -9.59
N VAL A 225 3.42 1.53 -9.85
CA VAL A 225 3.55 0.21 -10.48
C VAL A 225 2.86 -0.89 -9.65
N CYS A 226 3.08 -0.93 -8.34
CA CYS A 226 2.48 -1.95 -7.47
C CYS A 226 0.96 -1.97 -7.55
N PHE A 227 0.32 -0.80 -7.50
CA PHE A 227 -1.15 -0.71 -7.59
C PHE A 227 -1.68 -1.11 -8.97
N ILE A 228 -0.98 -0.80 -10.07
CA ILE A 228 -1.36 -1.28 -11.41
C ILE A 228 -1.34 -2.81 -11.45
N LEU A 229 -0.27 -3.42 -10.96
CA LEU A 229 -0.10 -4.88 -10.95
C LEU A 229 -1.11 -5.55 -10.02
N PHE A 230 -1.37 -4.97 -8.85
CA PHE A 230 -2.32 -5.49 -7.87
C PHE A 230 -3.77 -5.38 -8.33
N THR A 231 -4.17 -4.25 -8.94
CA THR A 231 -5.51 -4.10 -9.51
C THR A 231 -5.77 -5.07 -10.66
N ALA A 232 -4.73 -5.41 -11.45
CA ALA A 232 -4.82 -6.49 -12.44
C ALA A 232 -5.05 -7.84 -11.75
N GLY A 233 -4.39 -8.10 -10.62
CA GLY A 233 -4.63 -9.27 -9.78
C GLY A 233 -6.06 -9.33 -9.26
N ILE A 234 -6.59 -8.24 -8.71
CA ILE A 234 -7.98 -8.16 -8.23
C ILE A 234 -8.97 -8.43 -9.37
N ARG A 235 -8.70 -7.93 -10.57
CA ARG A 235 -9.54 -8.13 -11.75
C ARG A 235 -9.64 -9.61 -12.13
N GLU A 236 -8.50 -10.29 -12.25
CA GLU A 236 -8.41 -11.64 -12.82
C GLU A 236 -8.58 -12.75 -11.76
N LEU A 237 -8.04 -12.56 -10.55
CA LEU A 237 -8.07 -13.58 -9.49
C LEU A 237 -9.22 -13.37 -8.50
N GLY A 238 -9.76 -12.16 -8.40
CA GLY A 238 -10.68 -11.74 -7.34
C GLY A 238 -9.97 -11.08 -6.17
N ALA A 239 -10.73 -10.36 -5.35
CA ALA A 239 -10.21 -9.60 -4.22
C ALA A 239 -9.50 -10.49 -3.20
N SER A 240 -10.17 -11.57 -2.78
CA SER A 240 -9.67 -12.49 -1.76
C SER A 240 -8.37 -13.18 -2.20
N LYS A 241 -8.33 -13.74 -3.43
CA LYS A 241 -7.14 -14.46 -3.91
C LYS A 241 -5.95 -13.54 -4.15
N ALA A 242 -6.19 -12.32 -4.68
CA ALA A 242 -5.10 -11.36 -4.90
C ALA A 242 -4.45 -10.96 -3.58
N ASN A 243 -5.23 -10.77 -2.50
CA ASN A 243 -4.71 -10.41 -1.20
C ASN A 243 -3.93 -11.52 -0.49
N VAL A 244 -4.15 -12.81 -0.80
CA VAL A 244 -3.33 -13.90 -0.21
C VAL A 244 -1.83 -13.70 -0.47
N TYR A 245 -1.47 -13.15 -1.62
CA TYR A 245 -0.07 -12.88 -1.96
C TYR A 245 0.56 -11.77 -1.10
N ALA A 246 -0.24 -10.92 -0.43
CA ALA A 246 0.28 -9.88 0.47
C ALA A 246 1.06 -10.47 1.67
N ASN A 247 0.89 -11.75 1.99
CA ASN A 247 1.72 -12.45 2.98
C ASN A 247 3.20 -12.62 2.55
N LEU A 248 3.54 -12.32 1.29
CA LEU A 248 4.95 -12.21 0.87
C LEU A 248 5.60 -10.91 1.37
N VAL A 249 4.81 -9.87 1.64
CA VAL A 249 5.32 -8.56 2.07
C VAL A 249 6.21 -8.68 3.30
N PRO A 250 5.76 -9.27 4.45
CA PRO A 250 6.60 -9.35 5.63
C PRO A 250 7.88 -10.17 5.42
N VAL A 251 7.83 -11.20 4.57
CA VAL A 251 9.02 -12.01 4.25
C VAL A 251 10.06 -11.17 3.51
N VAL A 252 9.62 -10.44 2.48
CA VAL A 252 10.51 -9.55 1.72
C VAL A 252 11.03 -8.42 2.60
N THR A 253 10.14 -7.81 3.40
CA THR A 253 10.54 -6.72 4.31
C THR A 253 11.57 -7.21 5.32
N ALA A 254 11.38 -8.36 5.95
CA ALA A 254 12.32 -8.91 6.91
C ALA A 254 13.71 -9.18 6.27
N ILE A 255 13.74 -9.75 5.06
CA ILE A 255 14.98 -9.96 4.34
C ILE A 255 15.69 -8.63 4.03
N VAL A 256 14.93 -7.65 3.48
CA VAL A 256 15.51 -6.37 3.04
C VAL A 256 15.92 -5.51 4.24
N SER A 257 15.12 -5.49 5.33
CA SER A 257 15.44 -4.75 6.55
C SER A 257 16.66 -5.29 7.27
N TYR A 258 16.86 -6.61 7.27
CA TYR A 258 18.05 -7.23 7.81
C TYR A 258 19.34 -6.73 7.12
N PHE A 259 19.33 -6.65 5.78
CA PHE A 259 20.51 -6.18 5.02
C PHE A 259 20.69 -4.67 4.95
N MET A 260 19.62 -3.90 5.05
CA MET A 260 19.67 -2.44 4.83
C MET A 260 19.52 -1.61 6.10
N LEU A 261 18.89 -2.13 7.14
CA LEU A 261 18.59 -1.40 8.37
C LEU A 261 19.16 -2.08 9.62
N ASP A 262 19.83 -3.23 9.48
CA ASP A 262 20.28 -4.09 10.58
C ASP A 262 19.11 -4.42 11.58
N GLU A 263 17.87 -4.44 11.06
CA GLU A 263 16.69 -4.91 11.81
C GLU A 263 16.69 -6.44 11.79
N ALA A 264 16.73 -7.09 12.97
CA ALA A 264 16.67 -8.55 13.10
C ALA A 264 15.23 -9.05 13.31
#